data_841dbcb84e620e916b17bbed488c5bdd
#
_entry.id   841dbcb84e620e916b17bbed488c5bdd
#
_cell.length_a   1.000
_cell.length_b   1.000
_cell.length_c   1.000
_cell.angle_alpha   90.00
_cell.angle_beta   90.00
_cell.angle_gamma   90.00
#
_symmetry.space_group_name_H-M   'P 1'
#
loop_
_entity.id
_entity.type
_entity.pdbx_description
1 polymer ?
#
loop_
_entity_poly.entity_id
_entity_poly.type
_entity_poly.pdbx_seq_one_letter_code
_entity_poly.pdbx_strand_id
1 'polypeptide(L)'
;MNIETINITNYRYFKHYEASFCPKANVLIGRNGTGKTTLIHAIIKALSFIFSNDKSLGKDFLSAGNNTLNVKSYNTSDFHFNQETREYSSEASIKATGIFYEQQLNWELFKRNTPKSALYTSLYKDAFTSFMTSAKSENSEWPILAYYSDSYPHVYSRINKSVLDVINQDIIPRNFGYYQWDDESACTSLWEARLCNRIAKMQPLYTPAARVASAIYEKEESLTQKELQADADYQKLKEEDNRLTETMKPLYNEVNYIEQKLTSFISHLPKVQAEGFDIDYFFATQSEEGYKLTINFKNGSSSLLQDLPAGYRRLFSIAIDIAYRSYILNQSVESSGVVVIDEIDLHLHPALEQVVLNAFMETFPQLQFFVSTHSVSVISNLDTSKTSTDGADKRENQILVMNIGEEQPQVLPNLLGVDYNAVLRDFMDTPSRNEELKNLEDLYYSYLSMDLKNESQTIYNQILALVGKDAKVLETIQNKAKEYEVH
;
A
#
# COMPACT_ATOMS: atom_id res chain seq x y z
N MET A 1 -3.15 9.22 -12.67
CA MET A 1 -2.98 10.29 -11.65
C MET A 1 -1.67 10.07 -10.92
N ASN A 2 -0.85 11.11 -10.71
CA ASN A 2 0.34 11.08 -9.85
C ASN A 2 0.65 12.47 -9.27
N ILE A 3 1.35 12.50 -8.13
CA ILE A 3 1.98 13.70 -7.58
C ILE A 3 3.40 13.78 -8.11
N GLU A 4 3.83 14.96 -8.58
CA GLU A 4 5.17 15.20 -9.11
C GLU A 4 6.06 15.91 -8.10
N THR A 5 5.54 16.94 -7.40
CA THR A 5 6.31 17.71 -6.42
C THR A 5 5.47 18.08 -5.21
N ILE A 6 6.15 18.27 -4.09
CA ILE A 6 5.58 18.86 -2.89
C ILE A 6 6.53 19.90 -2.30
N ASN A 7 5.99 21.03 -1.87
CA ASN A 7 6.72 22.04 -1.13
C ASN A 7 5.95 22.35 0.16
N ILE A 8 6.60 22.17 1.29
CA ILE A 8 6.03 22.23 2.62
C ILE A 8 6.66 23.40 3.36
N THR A 9 5.83 24.26 3.95
CA THR A 9 6.29 25.38 4.77
C THR A 9 5.56 25.36 6.11
N ASN A 10 6.33 25.40 7.19
CA ASN A 10 5.85 25.47 8.57
C ASN A 10 4.84 24.39 8.96
N TYR A 11 5.08 23.16 8.54
CA TYR A 11 4.20 22.02 8.83
C TYR A 11 4.90 20.98 9.71
N ARG A 12 4.38 20.75 10.90
CA ARG A 12 4.90 19.80 11.89
C ARG A 12 6.42 19.91 12.08
N TYR A 13 7.18 18.86 11.70
CA TYR A 13 8.63 18.82 11.77
C TYR A 13 9.30 19.84 10.83
N PHE A 14 8.71 20.11 9.66
CA PHE A 14 9.33 20.91 8.62
C PHE A 14 9.07 22.40 8.77
N LYS A 15 10.15 23.19 8.83
CA LYS A 15 10.09 24.64 8.62
C LYS A 15 9.98 24.95 7.13
N HIS A 16 10.81 24.29 6.33
CA HIS A 16 10.77 24.25 4.87
C HIS A 16 11.18 22.86 4.40
N TYR A 17 10.51 22.32 3.41
CA TYR A 17 10.88 21.03 2.81
C TYR A 17 10.32 20.88 1.39
N GLU A 18 11.17 20.46 0.46
CA GLU A 18 10.80 20.24 -0.94
C GLU A 18 11.15 18.81 -1.36
N ALA A 19 10.27 18.18 -2.14
CA ALA A 19 10.55 16.87 -2.72
C ALA A 19 9.91 16.73 -4.11
N SER A 20 10.60 16.00 -4.99
CA SER A 20 10.09 15.57 -6.30
C SER A 20 9.93 14.07 -6.33
N PHE A 21 8.94 13.59 -7.05
CA PHE A 21 8.51 12.20 -7.01
C PHE A 21 8.49 11.54 -8.39
N CYS A 22 8.79 10.26 -8.40
CA CYS A 22 8.68 9.40 -9.57
C CYS A 22 7.25 8.86 -9.75
N PRO A 23 6.86 8.49 -10.98
CA PRO A 23 5.47 8.13 -11.26
C PRO A 23 5.02 6.78 -10.66
N LYS A 24 5.92 5.83 -10.35
CA LYS A 24 5.54 4.52 -9.80
C LYS A 24 5.85 4.39 -8.31
N ALA A 25 7.11 4.23 -7.91
CA ALA A 25 7.45 4.03 -6.51
C ALA A 25 8.38 5.09 -5.96
N ASN A 26 8.06 5.58 -4.76
CA ASN A 26 8.84 6.53 -3.98
C ASN A 26 9.06 5.94 -2.60
N VAL A 27 10.25 5.41 -2.35
CA VAL A 27 10.60 4.74 -1.09
C VAL A 27 11.28 5.73 -0.16
N LEU A 28 10.70 5.96 1.01
CA LEU A 28 11.19 6.89 2.03
C LEU A 28 11.99 6.11 3.07
N ILE A 29 13.26 6.45 3.22
CA ILE A 29 14.13 5.88 4.25
C ILE A 29 14.75 7.00 5.11
N GLY A 30 15.28 6.64 6.25
CA GLY A 30 15.93 7.57 7.18
C GLY A 30 15.74 7.14 8.63
N ARG A 31 16.50 7.73 9.54
CA ARG A 31 16.40 7.46 10.97
C ARG A 31 15.03 7.86 11.53
N ASN A 32 14.69 7.35 12.71
CA ASN A 32 13.51 7.81 13.42
C ASN A 32 13.60 9.31 13.71
N GLY A 33 12.48 10.03 13.51
CA GLY A 33 12.44 11.47 13.73
C GLY A 33 12.91 12.34 12.54
N THR A 34 13.28 11.77 11.39
CA THR A 34 13.67 12.55 10.19
C THR A 34 12.49 13.16 9.43
N GLY A 35 11.25 12.85 9.82
CA GLY A 35 10.06 13.42 9.21
C GLY A 35 9.40 12.57 8.14
N LYS A 36 9.74 11.28 7.98
CA LYS A 36 9.07 10.36 7.01
C LYS A 36 7.55 10.40 7.13
N THR A 37 7.03 10.12 8.33
CA THR A 37 5.57 10.15 8.59
C THR A 37 5.00 11.55 8.41
N THR A 38 5.77 12.63 8.69
CA THR A 38 5.34 14.00 8.42
C THR A 38 5.17 14.25 6.92
N LEU A 39 6.09 13.78 6.08
CA LEU A 39 5.99 13.87 4.62
C LEU A 39 4.79 13.06 4.10
N ILE A 40 4.59 11.85 4.61
CA ILE A 40 3.41 11.02 4.31
C ILE A 40 2.12 11.78 4.62
N HIS A 41 1.98 12.33 5.81
CA HIS A 41 0.79 13.12 6.17
C HIS A 41 0.63 14.39 5.32
N ALA A 42 1.73 15.02 4.89
CA ALA A 42 1.67 16.17 3.98
C ALA A 42 1.15 15.75 2.59
N ILE A 43 1.58 14.59 2.07
CA ILE A 43 1.09 14.03 0.81
C ILE A 43 -0.41 13.72 0.91
N ILE A 44 -0.85 13.03 1.97
CA ILE A 44 -2.27 12.72 2.22
C ILE A 44 -3.09 14.00 2.30
N LYS A 45 -2.59 15.00 3.04
CA LYS A 45 -3.25 16.29 3.17
C LYS A 45 -3.33 17.00 1.81
N ALA A 46 -2.26 17.04 1.03
CA ALA A 46 -2.25 17.62 -0.30
C ALA A 46 -3.30 16.96 -1.23
N LEU A 47 -3.37 15.62 -1.25
CA LEU A 47 -4.34 14.86 -2.05
C LEU A 47 -5.80 15.15 -1.71
N SER A 48 -6.08 15.60 -0.49
CA SER A 48 -7.46 15.86 -0.05
C SER A 48 -8.16 17.00 -0.80
N PHE A 49 -7.44 17.80 -1.61
CA PHE A 49 -8.04 18.90 -2.38
C PHE A 49 -9.18 18.44 -3.30
N ILE A 50 -9.16 17.18 -3.76
CA ILE A 50 -10.22 16.61 -4.59
C ILE A 50 -11.59 16.51 -3.89
N PHE A 51 -11.62 16.64 -2.57
CA PHE A 51 -12.84 16.61 -1.75
C PHE A 51 -13.29 18.01 -1.36
N SER A 52 -12.96 19.02 -2.14
CA SER A 52 -13.40 20.39 -1.88
C SER A 52 -14.93 20.47 -1.90
N ASN A 53 -15.47 21.15 -0.88
CA ASN A 53 -16.90 21.32 -0.71
C ASN A 53 -17.42 22.49 -1.56
N ASP A 54 -17.29 22.40 -2.88
CA ASP A 54 -17.92 23.35 -3.78
C ASP A 54 -19.35 22.89 -4.10
N LYS A 55 -20.33 23.60 -3.52
CA LYS A 55 -21.76 23.30 -3.70
C LYS A 55 -22.23 23.29 -5.17
N SER A 56 -21.44 23.88 -6.09
CA SER A 56 -21.74 23.91 -7.52
C SER A 56 -21.53 22.57 -8.21
N LEU A 57 -20.80 21.63 -7.60
CA LEU A 57 -20.34 20.40 -8.23
C LEU A 57 -21.05 19.12 -7.73
N GLY A 58 -22.10 19.27 -6.91
CA GLY A 58 -22.99 18.18 -6.52
C GLY A 58 -22.66 17.55 -5.17
N LYS A 59 -23.70 17.03 -4.51
CA LYS A 59 -23.61 16.43 -3.16
C LYS A 59 -22.95 15.05 -3.16
N ASP A 60 -22.72 14.44 -4.31
CA ASP A 60 -22.38 13.02 -4.43
C ASP A 60 -20.95 12.69 -3.99
N PHE A 61 -20.07 13.70 -3.94
CA PHE A 61 -18.69 13.58 -3.45
C PHE A 61 -18.51 13.86 -1.95
N LEU A 62 -19.56 14.29 -1.25
CA LEU A 62 -19.42 14.85 0.10
C LEU A 62 -19.59 13.85 1.23
N SER A 63 -20.09 12.65 0.94
CA SER A 63 -20.29 11.64 1.97
C SER A 63 -20.10 10.24 1.44
N ALA A 64 -19.33 9.45 2.16
CA ALA A 64 -19.22 8.01 2.00
C ALA A 64 -19.74 7.37 3.29
N GLY A 65 -20.93 6.80 3.23
CA GLY A 65 -21.64 6.40 4.46
C GLY A 65 -21.91 7.61 5.34
N ASN A 66 -21.54 7.56 6.63
CA ASN A 66 -21.66 8.68 7.56
C ASN A 66 -20.41 9.59 7.63
N ASN A 67 -19.35 9.29 6.86
CA ASN A 67 -18.15 10.11 6.82
C ASN A 67 -18.27 11.17 5.72
N THR A 68 -18.05 12.41 6.10
CA THR A 68 -17.98 13.52 5.15
C THR A 68 -16.59 13.59 4.56
N LEU A 69 -16.49 13.49 3.24
CA LEU A 69 -15.24 13.70 2.51
C LEU A 69 -14.98 15.22 2.43
N ASN A 70 -13.87 15.66 3.01
CA ASN A 70 -13.50 17.09 3.07
C ASN A 70 -12.02 17.27 2.80
N VAL A 71 -11.65 18.48 2.36
CA VAL A 71 -10.24 18.91 2.35
C VAL A 71 -9.71 18.93 3.78
N LYS A 72 -8.56 18.32 3.99
CA LYS A 72 -7.92 18.21 5.31
C LYS A 72 -7.33 19.56 5.75
N SER A 73 -7.99 20.19 6.69
CA SER A 73 -7.49 21.43 7.31
C SER A 73 -6.32 21.15 8.26
N TYR A 74 -5.63 22.20 8.67
CA TYR A 74 -4.56 22.12 9.67
C TYR A 74 -5.14 22.29 11.08
N ASN A 75 -4.74 21.40 11.99
CA ASN A 75 -4.93 21.53 13.43
C ASN A 75 -3.77 22.31 14.03
N THR A 76 -3.87 22.75 15.29
CA THR A 76 -2.77 23.48 15.96
C THR A 76 -1.46 22.69 15.98
N SER A 77 -1.53 21.37 16.18
CA SER A 77 -0.37 20.47 16.15
C SER A 77 0.25 20.27 14.76
N ASP A 78 -0.41 20.70 13.70
CA ASP A 78 0.12 20.63 12.34
C ASP A 78 1.02 21.83 12.00
N PHE A 79 0.99 22.90 12.79
CA PHE A 79 1.89 24.04 12.60
C PHE A 79 3.27 23.73 13.18
N HIS A 80 4.32 24.17 12.50
CA HIS A 80 5.68 23.97 12.97
C HIS A 80 5.90 24.68 14.32
N PHE A 81 6.45 23.96 15.29
CA PHE A 81 6.79 24.49 16.60
C PHE A 81 8.25 24.92 16.62
N ASN A 82 8.50 26.22 16.80
CA ASN A 82 9.85 26.76 16.96
C ASN A 82 10.31 26.54 18.41
N GLN A 83 11.36 25.75 18.58
CA GLN A 83 11.90 25.43 19.92
C GLN A 83 12.56 26.60 20.62
N GLU A 84 13.11 27.58 19.87
CA GLU A 84 13.78 28.75 20.41
C GLU A 84 12.76 29.76 20.97
N THR A 85 11.73 30.10 20.18
CA THR A 85 10.68 31.02 20.58
C THR A 85 9.59 30.39 21.43
N ARG A 86 9.50 29.02 21.44
CA ARG A 86 8.45 28.21 22.08
C ARG A 86 7.04 28.54 21.55
N GLU A 87 6.95 28.89 20.29
CA GLU A 87 5.70 29.27 19.65
C GLU A 87 5.47 28.42 18.39
N TYR A 88 4.19 28.20 18.08
CA TYR A 88 3.81 27.64 16.79
C TYR A 88 3.89 28.70 15.70
N SER A 89 4.25 28.31 14.49
CA SER A 89 4.27 29.19 13.34
C SER A 89 2.91 29.87 13.11
N SER A 90 2.92 31.10 12.61
CA SER A 90 1.72 31.89 12.35
C SER A 90 0.90 31.39 11.15
N GLU A 91 1.51 30.58 10.30
CA GLU A 91 0.90 30.02 9.09
C GLU A 91 1.59 28.72 8.68
N ALA A 92 0.88 27.87 7.92
CA ALA A 92 1.42 26.67 7.30
C ALA A 92 0.90 26.53 5.88
N SER A 93 1.73 25.97 5.00
CA SER A 93 1.41 25.73 3.61
C SER A 93 1.94 24.37 3.14
N ILE A 94 1.14 23.68 2.34
CA ILE A 94 1.55 22.52 1.53
C ILE A 94 1.14 22.81 0.09
N LYS A 95 2.13 23.04 -0.76
CA LYS A 95 1.95 23.25 -2.18
C LYS A 95 2.37 22.00 -2.94
N ALA A 96 1.58 21.58 -3.91
CA ALA A 96 1.86 20.39 -4.69
C ALA A 96 1.57 20.60 -6.17
N THR A 97 2.26 19.80 -7.00
CA THR A 97 1.99 19.67 -8.42
C THR A 97 1.76 18.20 -8.75
N GLY A 98 1.00 17.93 -9.78
CA GLY A 98 0.75 16.56 -10.21
C GLY A 98 -0.03 16.47 -11.51
N ILE A 99 -0.09 15.27 -12.07
CA ILE A 99 -0.81 15.00 -13.32
C ILE A 99 -2.12 14.28 -12.98
N PHE A 100 -3.23 14.85 -13.43
CA PHE A 100 -4.58 14.32 -13.29
C PHE A 100 -5.26 14.36 -14.66
N TYR A 101 -5.74 13.23 -15.15
CA TYR A 101 -6.37 13.13 -16.48
C TYR A 101 -5.52 13.82 -17.59
N GLU A 102 -4.21 13.52 -17.62
CA GLU A 102 -3.23 14.10 -18.55
C GLU A 102 -3.04 15.62 -18.40
N GLN A 103 -3.66 16.25 -17.41
CA GLN A 103 -3.49 17.67 -17.12
C GLN A 103 -2.57 17.87 -15.93
N GLN A 104 -1.62 18.79 -16.06
CA GLN A 104 -0.79 19.23 -14.94
C GLN A 104 -1.58 20.21 -14.08
N LEU A 105 -1.75 19.87 -12.81
CA LEU A 105 -2.43 20.70 -11.81
C LEU A 105 -1.43 21.20 -10.79
N ASN A 106 -1.69 22.42 -10.28
CA ASN A 106 -0.96 23.04 -9.19
C ASN A 106 -1.98 23.49 -8.15
N TRP A 107 -1.73 23.17 -6.89
CA TRP A 107 -2.61 23.58 -5.80
C TRP A 107 -1.83 23.80 -4.52
N GLU A 108 -2.41 24.58 -3.61
CA GLU A 108 -1.82 24.89 -2.32
C GLU A 108 -2.88 24.83 -1.22
N LEU A 109 -2.59 24.11 -0.15
CA LEU A 109 -3.34 24.14 1.08
C LEU A 109 -2.63 25.09 2.05
N PHE A 110 -3.20 26.27 2.24
CA PHE A 110 -2.65 27.32 3.10
C PHE A 110 -3.63 27.68 4.21
N LYS A 111 -3.13 27.84 5.42
CA LYS A 111 -3.92 28.30 6.57
C LYS A 111 -3.09 29.14 7.52
N ARG A 112 -3.69 30.20 8.09
CA ARG A 112 -3.13 30.96 9.20
C ARG A 112 -3.48 30.29 10.53
N ASN A 113 -2.55 30.36 11.48
CA ASN A 113 -2.72 29.84 12.83
C ASN A 113 -3.42 30.88 13.72
N THR A 114 -4.64 31.23 13.35
CA THR A 114 -5.47 32.13 14.11
C THR A 114 -6.81 31.50 14.43
N PRO A 115 -7.47 31.83 15.55
CA PRO A 115 -8.79 31.34 15.88
C PRO A 115 -9.77 31.56 14.73
N LYS A 116 -10.55 30.52 14.39
CA LYS A 116 -11.53 30.52 13.29
C LYS A 116 -10.96 30.69 11.87
N SER A 117 -9.64 30.61 11.67
CA SER A 117 -9.06 30.59 10.33
C SER A 117 -9.49 29.34 9.58
N ALA A 118 -9.86 29.46 8.31
CA ALA A 118 -10.14 28.37 7.39
C ALA A 118 -9.01 28.25 6.36
N LEU A 119 -9.01 27.15 5.59
CA LEU A 119 -8.15 27.03 4.42
C LEU A 119 -8.50 28.09 3.38
N TYR A 120 -7.50 28.61 2.69
CA TYR A 120 -7.66 29.57 1.60
C TYR A 120 -8.08 28.81 0.32
N THR A 121 -9.39 28.69 0.11
CA THR A 121 -9.97 27.91 -1.01
C THR A 121 -9.52 28.41 -2.39
N SER A 122 -9.22 29.70 -2.53
CA SER A 122 -8.75 30.29 -3.80
C SER A 122 -7.45 29.66 -4.32
N LEU A 123 -6.62 29.06 -3.44
CA LEU A 123 -5.33 28.49 -3.80
C LEU A 123 -5.41 27.06 -4.36
N TYR A 124 -6.55 26.39 -4.23
CA TYR A 124 -6.78 25.05 -4.80
C TYR A 124 -8.07 24.92 -5.60
N LYS A 125 -8.86 25.98 -5.69
CA LYS A 125 -10.17 25.96 -6.36
C LYS A 125 -10.05 25.63 -7.85
N ASP A 126 -9.07 26.21 -8.54
CA ASP A 126 -8.89 26.02 -9.99
C ASP A 126 -8.48 24.58 -10.30
N ALA A 127 -7.53 24.03 -9.51
CA ALA A 127 -7.14 22.63 -9.61
C ALA A 127 -8.32 21.69 -9.33
N PHE A 128 -9.10 21.95 -8.29
CA PHE A 128 -10.30 21.19 -7.97
C PHE A 128 -11.35 21.26 -9.10
N THR A 129 -11.58 22.43 -9.69
CA THR A 129 -12.53 22.60 -10.79
C THR A 129 -12.09 21.83 -12.03
N SER A 130 -10.79 21.90 -12.39
CA SER A 130 -10.23 21.14 -13.51
C SER A 130 -10.35 19.63 -13.27
N PHE A 131 -9.98 19.16 -12.08
CA PHE A 131 -10.15 17.76 -11.68
C PHE A 131 -11.62 17.31 -11.82
N MET A 132 -12.56 18.05 -11.24
CA MET A 132 -13.98 17.69 -11.26
C MET A 132 -14.61 17.74 -12.64
N THR A 133 -14.17 18.63 -13.51
CA THR A 133 -14.63 18.69 -14.91
C THR A 133 -14.27 17.41 -15.64
N SER A 134 -13.04 16.92 -15.45
CA SER A 134 -12.59 15.65 -16.03
C SER A 134 -13.25 14.43 -15.38
N ALA A 135 -13.38 14.43 -14.05
CA ALA A 135 -14.00 13.34 -13.29
C ALA A 135 -15.49 13.12 -13.55
N LYS A 136 -16.20 14.16 -14.03
CA LYS A 136 -17.63 14.10 -14.38
C LYS A 136 -17.92 13.69 -15.82
N SER A 137 -16.90 13.57 -16.69
CA SER A 137 -17.12 13.06 -18.03
C SER A 137 -17.66 11.62 -17.99
N GLU A 138 -18.53 11.26 -18.93
CA GLU A 138 -19.03 9.90 -19.05
C GLU A 138 -17.86 8.92 -19.18
N ASN A 139 -17.88 7.85 -18.39
CA ASN A 139 -16.82 6.83 -18.29
C ASN A 139 -15.48 7.32 -17.74
N SER A 140 -15.41 8.45 -17.07
CA SER A 140 -14.16 8.86 -16.41
C SER A 140 -13.78 7.90 -15.30
N GLU A 141 -12.50 7.56 -15.24
CA GLU A 141 -11.90 6.84 -14.14
C GLU A 141 -11.72 7.77 -12.94
N TRP A 142 -12.08 7.30 -11.71
CA TRP A 142 -11.80 8.04 -10.49
C TRP A 142 -10.52 7.52 -9.83
N PRO A 143 -9.59 8.42 -9.43
CA PRO A 143 -8.33 7.99 -8.88
C PRO A 143 -8.49 7.28 -7.55
N ILE A 144 -7.74 6.20 -7.33
CA ILE A 144 -7.65 5.57 -6.02
C ILE A 144 -6.82 6.45 -5.09
N LEU A 145 -7.30 6.62 -3.86
CA LEU A 145 -6.54 7.15 -2.75
C LEU A 145 -6.65 6.15 -1.59
N ALA A 146 -5.50 5.77 -1.03
CA ALA A 146 -5.45 4.88 0.14
C ALA A 146 -4.19 5.14 0.98
N TYR A 147 -4.35 5.12 2.30
CA TYR A 147 -3.27 5.18 3.25
C TYR A 147 -3.36 4.00 4.22
N TYR A 148 -2.24 3.32 4.39
CA TYR A 148 -2.08 2.21 5.32
C TYR A 148 -0.99 2.55 6.32
N SER A 149 -1.39 2.80 7.57
CA SER A 149 -0.47 3.08 8.66
C SER A 149 0.32 1.83 9.08
N ASP A 150 1.33 2.00 9.91
CA ASP A 150 2.08 0.91 10.56
C ASP A 150 1.19 -0.05 11.35
N SER A 151 0.09 0.45 11.92
CA SER A 151 -0.86 -0.33 12.71
C SER A 151 -1.96 -1.01 11.88
N TYR A 152 -2.02 -0.81 10.56
CA TYR A 152 -2.96 -1.51 9.68
C TYR A 152 -2.59 -3.00 9.52
N PRO A 153 -3.51 -3.96 9.57
CA PRO A 153 -4.97 -3.86 9.70
C PRO A 153 -5.47 -3.76 11.15
N HIS A 154 -6.45 -2.89 11.41
CA HIS A 154 -7.11 -2.79 12.71
C HIS A 154 -8.18 -3.86 12.88
N VAL A 155 -7.79 -5.06 13.30
CA VAL A 155 -8.65 -6.25 13.39
C VAL A 155 -9.83 -6.08 14.37
N TYR A 156 -9.72 -5.18 15.34
CA TYR A 156 -10.72 -5.00 16.41
C TYR A 156 -11.62 -3.78 16.22
N SER A 157 -11.49 -3.02 15.15
CA SER A 157 -12.37 -1.88 14.90
C SER A 157 -13.77 -2.36 14.49
N ARG A 158 -14.80 -1.86 15.20
CA ARG A 158 -16.18 -2.19 14.89
C ARG A 158 -16.72 -1.31 13.77
N ILE A 159 -17.32 -1.95 12.78
CA ILE A 159 -18.02 -1.24 11.71
C ILE A 159 -19.35 -0.73 12.26
N ASN A 160 -19.65 0.57 12.05
CA ASN A 160 -20.93 1.16 12.39
C ASN A 160 -22.06 0.50 11.59
N LYS A 161 -23.24 0.34 12.23
CA LYS A 161 -24.41 -0.27 11.59
C LYS A 161 -24.80 0.43 10.30
N SER A 162 -24.76 1.75 10.25
CA SER A 162 -25.08 2.54 9.05
C SER A 162 -24.12 2.29 7.89
N VAL A 163 -22.86 1.99 8.17
CA VAL A 163 -21.86 1.60 7.18
C VAL A 163 -22.11 0.18 6.69
N LEU A 164 -22.45 -0.74 7.60
CA LEU A 164 -22.89 -2.10 7.25
C LEU A 164 -24.12 -2.08 6.33
N ASP A 165 -25.09 -1.20 6.60
CA ASP A 165 -26.28 -1.03 5.74
C ASP A 165 -25.90 -0.60 4.33
N VAL A 166 -24.86 0.24 4.16
CA VAL A 166 -24.37 0.66 2.85
C VAL A 166 -23.66 -0.48 2.13
N ILE A 167 -22.72 -1.17 2.80
CA ILE A 167 -21.94 -2.24 2.16
C ILE A 167 -22.75 -3.49 1.83
N ASN A 168 -23.92 -3.64 2.45
CA ASN A 168 -24.85 -4.74 2.15
C ASN A 168 -25.78 -4.45 0.98
N GLN A 169 -25.82 -3.20 0.47
CA GLN A 169 -26.59 -2.85 -0.72
C GLN A 169 -26.02 -3.51 -1.97
N ASP A 170 -26.86 -3.78 -2.94
CA ASP A 170 -26.43 -4.34 -4.22
C ASP A 170 -25.59 -3.34 -5.02
N ILE A 171 -25.98 -2.09 -4.98
CA ILE A 171 -25.23 -0.98 -5.59
C ILE A 171 -24.76 -0.06 -4.48
N ILE A 172 -23.44 0.10 -4.38
CA ILE A 172 -22.81 1.04 -3.46
C ILE A 172 -22.54 2.35 -4.21
N PRO A 173 -22.75 3.52 -3.57
CA PRO A 173 -22.34 4.80 -4.15
C PRO A 173 -20.84 4.78 -4.51
N ARG A 174 -20.51 5.26 -5.71
CA ARG A 174 -19.15 5.23 -6.25
C ARG A 174 -18.12 5.90 -5.31
N ASN A 175 -18.48 7.04 -4.72
CA ASN A 175 -17.63 7.77 -3.77
C ASN A 175 -17.34 7.01 -2.46
N PHE A 176 -18.08 5.91 -2.20
CA PHE A 176 -17.79 5.04 -1.05
C PHE A 176 -16.39 4.38 -1.15
N GLY A 177 -15.82 4.29 -2.35
CA GLY A 177 -14.42 3.88 -2.55
C GLY A 177 -13.39 4.75 -1.83
N TYR A 178 -13.79 5.97 -1.42
CA TYR A 178 -12.98 6.87 -0.59
C TYR A 178 -13.27 6.78 0.92
N TYR A 179 -14.14 5.87 1.34
CA TYR A 179 -14.41 5.72 2.77
C TYR A 179 -13.12 5.38 3.53
N GLN A 180 -12.82 6.15 4.58
CA GLN A 180 -11.61 6.00 5.40
C GLN A 180 -10.28 5.89 4.61
N TRP A 181 -10.16 6.56 3.47
CA TRP A 181 -8.99 6.48 2.61
C TRP A 181 -7.70 7.01 3.28
N ASP A 182 -7.85 7.87 4.27
CA ASP A 182 -6.80 8.62 4.97
C ASP A 182 -6.83 8.41 6.48
N ASP A 183 -7.53 7.40 6.95
CA ASP A 183 -7.71 7.11 8.37
C ASP A 183 -6.69 6.07 8.84
N GLU A 184 -5.85 6.44 9.80
CA GLU A 184 -4.91 5.53 10.45
C GLU A 184 -5.63 4.35 11.13
N SER A 185 -6.89 4.52 11.51
CA SER A 185 -7.74 3.50 12.12
C SER A 185 -8.64 2.75 11.14
N ALA A 186 -8.36 2.81 9.84
CA ALA A 186 -9.15 2.16 8.80
C ALA A 186 -9.38 0.67 9.10
N CYS A 187 -10.63 0.24 8.94
CA CYS A 187 -11.08 -1.11 9.28
C CYS A 187 -11.01 -2.06 8.08
N THR A 188 -10.18 -3.08 8.16
CA THR A 188 -10.08 -4.11 7.11
C THR A 188 -11.32 -4.97 7.00
N SER A 189 -12.04 -5.17 8.11
CA SER A 189 -13.25 -6.00 8.13
C SER A 189 -14.40 -5.45 7.28
N LEU A 190 -14.32 -4.19 6.83
CA LEU A 190 -15.31 -3.58 5.94
C LEU A 190 -15.45 -4.37 4.63
N TRP A 191 -14.34 -4.54 3.91
CA TRP A 191 -14.35 -5.24 2.63
C TRP A 191 -14.49 -6.74 2.77
N GLU A 192 -13.96 -7.31 3.86
CA GLU A 192 -14.22 -8.70 4.25
C GLU A 192 -15.72 -8.95 4.43
N ALA A 193 -16.42 -8.08 5.18
CA ALA A 193 -17.87 -8.19 5.38
C ALA A 193 -18.65 -8.07 4.06
N ARG A 194 -18.24 -7.16 3.18
CA ARG A 194 -18.84 -7.06 1.84
C ARG A 194 -18.63 -8.30 1.01
N LEU A 195 -17.40 -8.80 0.94
CA LEU A 195 -17.07 -10.00 0.18
C LEU A 195 -17.86 -11.21 0.68
N CYS A 196 -17.93 -11.40 2.00
CA CYS A 196 -18.75 -12.42 2.63
C CYS A 196 -20.24 -12.29 2.26
N ASN A 197 -20.78 -11.08 2.27
CA ASN A 197 -22.17 -10.82 1.87
C ASN A 197 -22.42 -11.20 0.41
N ARG A 198 -21.51 -10.85 -0.50
CA ARG A 198 -21.61 -11.18 -1.93
C ARG A 198 -21.57 -12.68 -2.16
N ILE A 199 -20.61 -13.37 -1.55
CA ILE A 199 -20.47 -14.83 -1.65
C ILE A 199 -21.70 -15.51 -1.03
N ALA A 200 -22.16 -15.10 0.15
CA ALA A 200 -23.32 -15.67 0.81
C ALA A 200 -24.61 -15.51 0.01
N LYS A 201 -24.78 -14.40 -0.72
CA LYS A 201 -25.91 -14.21 -1.67
C LYS A 201 -25.80 -15.08 -2.91
N MET A 202 -24.59 -15.36 -3.37
CA MET A 202 -24.33 -16.15 -4.59
C MET A 202 -24.43 -17.66 -4.36
N GLN A 203 -23.95 -18.16 -3.22
CA GLN A 203 -23.92 -19.58 -2.89
C GLN A 203 -25.26 -20.31 -3.09
N PRO A 204 -26.41 -19.82 -2.59
CA PRO A 204 -27.69 -20.52 -2.79
C PRO A 204 -28.18 -20.55 -4.24
N LEU A 205 -27.62 -19.74 -5.13
CA LEU A 205 -28.00 -19.66 -6.54
C LEU A 205 -27.28 -20.70 -7.42
N TYR A 206 -26.16 -21.27 -6.96
CA TYR A 206 -25.39 -22.24 -7.75
C TYR A 206 -26.18 -23.52 -8.06
N THR A 207 -26.86 -24.10 -7.07
CA THR A 207 -27.60 -25.35 -7.28
C THR A 207 -28.78 -25.18 -8.24
N PRO A 208 -29.65 -24.13 -8.12
CA PRO A 208 -30.66 -23.86 -9.13
C PRO A 208 -30.07 -23.61 -10.53
N ALA A 209 -29.02 -22.81 -10.65
CA ALA A 209 -28.38 -22.50 -11.92
C ALA A 209 -27.83 -23.76 -12.60
N ALA A 210 -27.11 -24.60 -11.85
CA ALA A 210 -26.61 -25.90 -12.40
C ALA A 210 -27.73 -26.83 -12.85
N ARG A 211 -28.83 -26.89 -12.10
CA ARG A 211 -30.00 -27.71 -12.49
C ARG A 211 -30.65 -27.20 -13.77
N VAL A 212 -30.85 -25.89 -13.88
CA VAL A 212 -31.43 -25.29 -15.08
C VAL A 212 -30.53 -25.49 -16.31
N ALA A 213 -29.22 -25.26 -16.14
CA ALA A 213 -28.23 -25.48 -17.20
C ALA A 213 -28.21 -26.93 -17.67
N SER A 214 -28.25 -27.90 -16.75
CA SER A 214 -28.31 -29.34 -17.10
C SER A 214 -29.57 -29.68 -17.88
N ALA A 215 -30.74 -29.18 -17.43
CA ALA A 215 -32.01 -29.43 -18.13
C ALA A 215 -32.07 -28.78 -19.53
N ILE A 216 -31.46 -27.61 -19.69
CA ILE A 216 -31.30 -26.97 -21.01
C ILE A 216 -30.43 -27.82 -21.91
N TYR A 217 -29.27 -28.25 -21.41
CA TYR A 217 -28.33 -29.08 -22.17
C TYR A 217 -28.94 -30.37 -22.64
N GLU A 218 -29.67 -31.10 -21.78
CA GLU A 218 -30.39 -32.35 -22.13
C GLU A 218 -31.43 -32.14 -23.26
N LYS A 219 -32.14 -31.01 -23.25
CA LYS A 219 -33.09 -30.66 -24.33
C LYS A 219 -32.38 -30.26 -25.61
N GLU A 220 -31.27 -29.53 -25.53
CA GLU A 220 -30.48 -29.13 -26.70
C GLU A 220 -29.81 -30.35 -27.40
N GLU A 221 -29.46 -31.41 -26.66
CA GLU A 221 -28.98 -32.67 -27.24
C GLU A 221 -30.07 -33.50 -27.85
N SER A 222 -31.30 -33.44 -27.35
CA SER A 222 -32.39 -34.33 -27.75
C SER A 222 -33.34 -33.76 -28.83
N LEU A 223 -33.36 -32.43 -29.00
CA LEU A 223 -34.32 -31.74 -29.86
C LEU A 223 -33.63 -30.92 -30.96
N THR A 224 -34.30 -30.82 -32.12
CA THR A 224 -33.86 -29.91 -33.19
C THR A 224 -34.17 -28.45 -32.87
N GLN A 225 -33.50 -27.47 -33.51
CA GLN A 225 -33.72 -26.06 -33.29
C GLN A 225 -35.18 -25.62 -33.46
N LYS A 226 -35.93 -26.24 -34.38
CA LYS A 226 -37.38 -25.91 -34.59
C LYS A 226 -38.24 -26.44 -33.44
N GLU A 227 -37.89 -27.62 -32.92
CA GLU A 227 -38.60 -28.23 -31.79
C GLU A 227 -38.33 -27.46 -30.51
N LEU A 228 -37.07 -27.02 -30.25
CA LEU A 228 -36.71 -26.16 -29.13
C LEU A 228 -37.46 -24.85 -29.12
N GLN A 229 -37.65 -24.21 -30.29
CA GLN A 229 -38.41 -22.98 -30.39
C GLN A 229 -39.89 -23.17 -30.06
N ALA A 230 -40.45 -24.35 -30.28
CA ALA A 230 -41.86 -24.68 -29.99
C ALA A 230 -42.07 -25.26 -28.58
N ASP A 231 -41.00 -25.68 -27.90
CA ASP A 231 -41.07 -26.34 -26.59
C ASP A 231 -41.24 -25.27 -25.47
N ALA A 232 -42.44 -25.25 -24.89
CA ALA A 232 -42.80 -24.29 -23.85
C ALA A 232 -41.94 -24.46 -22.55
N ASP A 233 -41.51 -25.68 -22.23
CA ASP A 233 -40.70 -25.95 -21.07
C ASP A 233 -39.25 -25.50 -21.29
N TYR A 234 -38.71 -25.63 -22.51
CA TYR A 234 -37.43 -25.08 -22.89
C TYR A 234 -37.42 -23.55 -22.78
N GLN A 235 -38.47 -22.91 -23.26
CA GLN A 235 -38.61 -21.45 -23.14
C GLN A 235 -38.64 -20.98 -21.66
N LYS A 236 -39.34 -21.69 -20.80
CA LYS A 236 -39.37 -21.40 -19.34
C LYS A 236 -37.98 -21.62 -18.70
N LEU A 237 -37.26 -22.66 -19.07
CA LEU A 237 -35.91 -22.92 -18.59
C LEU A 237 -34.94 -21.82 -19.04
N LYS A 238 -35.02 -21.30 -20.25
CA LYS A 238 -34.25 -20.18 -20.74
C LYS A 238 -34.59 -18.88 -20.03
N GLU A 239 -35.86 -18.63 -19.73
CA GLU A 239 -36.27 -17.47 -18.93
C GLU A 239 -35.71 -17.54 -17.50
N GLU A 240 -35.74 -18.73 -16.89
CA GLU A 240 -35.18 -18.93 -15.54
C GLU A 240 -33.65 -18.83 -15.54
N ASP A 241 -32.97 -19.37 -16.54
CA ASP A 241 -31.54 -19.23 -16.74
C ASP A 241 -31.13 -17.78 -16.88
N ASN A 242 -31.82 -17.01 -17.72
CA ASN A 242 -31.59 -15.59 -17.87
C ASN A 242 -31.77 -14.82 -16.54
N ARG A 243 -32.85 -15.12 -15.80
CA ARG A 243 -33.11 -14.50 -14.48
C ARG A 243 -32.03 -14.81 -13.48
N LEU A 244 -31.57 -16.07 -13.38
CA LEU A 244 -30.50 -16.49 -12.49
C LEU A 244 -29.18 -15.83 -12.89
N THR A 245 -28.87 -15.83 -14.17
CA THR A 245 -27.67 -15.20 -14.73
C THR A 245 -27.62 -13.69 -14.43
N GLU A 246 -28.70 -12.96 -14.70
CA GLU A 246 -28.78 -11.52 -14.38
C GLU A 246 -28.65 -11.22 -12.88
N THR A 247 -29.17 -12.13 -12.03
CA THR A 247 -29.02 -12.01 -10.57
C THR A 247 -27.59 -12.32 -10.10
N MET A 248 -26.96 -13.35 -10.66
CA MET A 248 -25.61 -13.78 -10.26
C MET A 248 -24.50 -12.91 -10.83
N LYS A 249 -24.66 -12.40 -12.06
CA LYS A 249 -23.64 -11.68 -12.80
C LYS A 249 -22.98 -10.52 -12.03
N PRO A 250 -23.71 -9.58 -11.39
CA PRO A 250 -23.08 -8.50 -10.63
C PRO A 250 -22.35 -9.01 -9.37
N LEU A 251 -22.89 -10.07 -8.72
CA LEU A 251 -22.23 -10.70 -7.57
C LEU A 251 -20.94 -11.37 -7.99
N TYR A 252 -21.02 -12.18 -9.05
CA TYR A 252 -19.89 -12.90 -9.60
C TYR A 252 -18.79 -11.96 -10.10
N ASN A 253 -19.13 -10.90 -10.81
CA ASN A 253 -18.15 -9.94 -11.33
C ASN A 253 -17.36 -9.28 -10.20
N GLU A 254 -18.03 -8.90 -9.11
CA GLU A 254 -17.39 -8.30 -7.94
C GLU A 254 -16.44 -9.30 -7.27
N VAL A 255 -16.91 -10.49 -6.92
CA VAL A 255 -16.10 -11.52 -6.25
C VAL A 255 -14.92 -11.93 -7.13
N ASN A 256 -15.17 -12.25 -8.39
CA ASN A 256 -14.14 -12.67 -9.34
C ASN A 256 -13.06 -11.60 -9.56
N TYR A 257 -13.43 -10.31 -9.59
CA TYR A 257 -12.44 -9.22 -9.71
C TYR A 257 -11.48 -9.22 -8.51
N ILE A 258 -12.02 -9.35 -7.29
CA ILE A 258 -11.20 -9.39 -6.06
C ILE A 258 -10.30 -10.64 -6.04
N GLU A 259 -10.84 -11.79 -6.38
CA GLU A 259 -10.09 -13.05 -6.47
C GLU A 259 -8.96 -12.96 -7.49
N GLN A 260 -9.22 -12.43 -8.67
CA GLN A 260 -8.21 -12.25 -9.71
C GLN A 260 -7.09 -11.31 -9.27
N LYS A 261 -7.43 -10.17 -8.65
CA LYS A 261 -6.40 -9.22 -8.18
C LYS A 261 -5.55 -9.82 -7.06
N LEU A 262 -6.15 -10.55 -6.12
CA LEU A 262 -5.39 -11.19 -5.05
C LEU A 262 -4.55 -12.37 -5.57
N THR A 263 -5.08 -13.18 -6.48
CA THR A 263 -4.33 -14.26 -7.15
C THR A 263 -3.15 -13.69 -7.95
N SER A 264 -3.35 -12.59 -8.67
CA SER A 264 -2.28 -11.88 -9.37
C SER A 264 -1.21 -11.39 -8.37
N PHE A 265 -1.61 -10.77 -7.26
CA PHE A 265 -0.68 -10.33 -6.23
C PHE A 265 0.18 -11.48 -5.67
N ILE A 266 -0.46 -12.61 -5.33
CA ILE A 266 0.22 -13.79 -4.81
C ILE A 266 1.16 -14.41 -5.85
N SER A 267 0.83 -14.34 -7.13
CA SER A 267 1.70 -14.88 -8.20
C SER A 267 3.07 -14.18 -8.24
N HIS A 268 3.17 -12.96 -7.74
CA HIS A 268 4.40 -12.21 -7.58
C HIS A 268 5.10 -12.42 -6.21
N LEU A 269 4.57 -13.32 -5.37
CA LEU A 269 5.11 -13.68 -4.07
C LEU A 269 5.50 -15.16 -4.01
N PRO A 270 6.63 -15.59 -4.62
CA PRO A 270 6.98 -17.01 -4.78
C PRO A 270 7.04 -17.78 -3.46
N LYS A 271 7.47 -17.13 -2.37
CA LYS A 271 7.53 -17.75 -1.06
C LYS A 271 6.15 -18.07 -0.49
N VAL A 272 5.18 -17.18 -0.69
CA VAL A 272 3.79 -17.38 -0.26
C VAL A 272 3.20 -18.61 -0.94
N GLN A 273 3.45 -18.76 -2.24
CA GLN A 273 3.04 -19.94 -3.02
C GLN A 273 3.74 -21.22 -2.52
N ALA A 274 5.05 -21.16 -2.28
CA ALA A 274 5.85 -22.30 -1.80
C ALA A 274 5.42 -22.77 -0.39
N GLU A 275 4.93 -21.85 0.45
CA GLU A 275 4.37 -22.16 1.77
C GLU A 275 2.90 -22.66 1.72
N GLY A 276 2.31 -22.73 0.53
CA GLY A 276 0.98 -23.29 0.33
C GLY A 276 -0.17 -22.29 0.46
N PHE A 277 0.11 -20.99 0.47
CA PHE A 277 -0.91 -19.92 0.52
C PHE A 277 -1.34 -19.44 -0.88
N ASP A 278 -1.19 -20.28 -1.92
CA ASP A 278 -1.72 -19.99 -3.24
C ASP A 278 -3.25 -20.18 -3.25
N ILE A 279 -3.97 -19.10 -3.50
CA ILE A 279 -5.43 -19.06 -3.39
C ILE A 279 -6.08 -19.82 -4.53
N ASP A 280 -7.07 -20.63 -4.18
CA ASP A 280 -7.98 -21.29 -5.11
C ASP A 280 -9.28 -20.48 -5.26
N TYR A 281 -10.02 -20.30 -4.18
CA TYR A 281 -11.23 -19.49 -4.15
C TYR A 281 -11.59 -19.03 -2.73
N PHE A 282 -12.51 -18.06 -2.65
CA PHE A 282 -13.10 -17.59 -1.40
C PHE A 282 -14.45 -18.25 -1.15
N PHE A 283 -14.78 -18.48 0.13
CA PHE A 283 -16.15 -18.78 0.50
C PHE A 283 -16.54 -18.14 1.84
N ALA A 284 -17.85 -18.03 2.08
CA ALA A 284 -18.39 -17.46 3.31
C ALA A 284 -18.79 -18.59 4.25
N THR A 285 -18.09 -18.69 5.38
CA THR A 285 -18.43 -19.65 6.45
C THR A 285 -19.39 -18.99 7.44
N GLN A 286 -20.50 -19.66 7.74
CA GLN A 286 -21.44 -19.18 8.74
C GLN A 286 -20.86 -19.41 10.14
N SER A 287 -20.92 -18.36 10.99
CA SER A 287 -20.54 -18.39 12.39
C SER A 287 -21.66 -17.79 13.27
N GLU A 288 -21.54 -17.88 14.59
CA GLU A 288 -22.49 -17.24 15.53
C GLU A 288 -22.53 -15.71 15.40
N GLU A 289 -21.43 -15.10 14.96
CA GLU A 289 -21.29 -13.66 14.77
C GLU A 289 -21.67 -13.18 13.34
N GLY A 290 -22.07 -14.10 12.46
CA GLY A 290 -22.34 -13.84 11.03
C GLY A 290 -21.43 -14.62 10.11
N TYR A 291 -21.31 -14.18 8.87
CA TYR A 291 -20.42 -14.80 7.88
C TYR A 291 -18.97 -14.32 8.06
N LYS A 292 -18.01 -15.24 7.97
CA LYS A 292 -16.56 -14.96 7.95
C LYS A 292 -15.94 -15.39 6.64
N LEU A 293 -14.99 -14.60 6.14
CA LEU A 293 -14.28 -14.90 4.91
C LEU A 293 -13.29 -16.03 5.13
N THR A 294 -13.50 -17.13 4.43
CA THR A 294 -12.60 -18.26 4.39
C THR A 294 -11.91 -18.32 3.03
N ILE A 295 -10.62 -18.49 3.07
CA ILE A 295 -9.76 -18.62 1.89
C ILE A 295 -9.42 -20.10 1.73
N ASN A 296 -9.74 -20.67 0.57
CA ASN A 296 -9.27 -21.99 0.18
C ASN A 296 -8.00 -21.86 -0.64
N PHE A 297 -7.04 -22.69 -0.31
CA PHE A 297 -5.76 -22.75 -0.99
C PHE A 297 -5.68 -23.97 -1.91
N LYS A 298 -4.91 -23.86 -3.00
CA LYS A 298 -4.75 -24.95 -4.01
C LYS A 298 -4.20 -26.25 -3.43
N ASN A 299 -3.55 -26.22 -2.27
CA ASN A 299 -3.10 -27.42 -1.55
C ASN A 299 -4.23 -28.14 -0.80
N GLY A 300 -5.48 -27.65 -0.88
CA GLY A 300 -6.65 -28.20 -0.21
C GLY A 300 -6.85 -27.76 1.25
N SER A 301 -5.95 -26.94 1.80
CA SER A 301 -6.16 -26.34 3.12
C SER A 301 -7.05 -25.10 3.05
N SER A 302 -7.60 -24.67 4.17
CA SER A 302 -8.38 -23.44 4.27
C SER A 302 -8.09 -22.69 5.58
N SER A 303 -8.22 -21.38 5.56
CA SER A 303 -8.04 -20.54 6.74
C SER A 303 -8.95 -19.31 6.67
N LEU A 304 -9.35 -18.79 7.83
CA LEU A 304 -9.93 -17.46 7.89
C LEU A 304 -8.86 -16.40 7.59
N LEU A 305 -9.23 -15.32 6.93
CA LEU A 305 -8.29 -14.21 6.67
C LEU A 305 -7.66 -13.68 7.96
N GLN A 306 -8.45 -13.58 9.03
CA GLN A 306 -7.99 -13.11 10.34
C GLN A 306 -6.98 -14.05 11.04
N ASP A 307 -6.99 -15.34 10.70
CA ASP A 307 -6.14 -16.38 11.32
C ASP A 307 -4.82 -16.59 10.55
N LEU A 308 -4.63 -15.91 9.44
CA LEU A 308 -3.37 -15.92 8.71
C LEU A 308 -2.22 -15.34 9.55
N PRO A 309 -0.96 -15.78 9.33
CA PRO A 309 0.21 -15.14 9.89
C PRO A 309 0.18 -13.62 9.66
N ALA A 310 0.64 -12.84 10.65
CA ALA A 310 0.47 -11.38 10.67
C ALA A 310 0.92 -10.67 9.37
N GLY A 311 2.07 -11.09 8.82
CA GLY A 311 2.59 -10.54 7.57
C GLY A 311 1.66 -10.82 6.37
N TYR A 312 1.21 -12.07 6.19
CA TYR A 312 0.30 -12.44 5.10
C TYR A 312 -1.05 -11.75 5.25
N ARG A 313 -1.58 -11.72 6.47
CA ARG A 313 -2.83 -11.01 6.76
C ARG A 313 -2.74 -9.54 6.36
N ARG A 314 -1.63 -8.84 6.72
CA ARG A 314 -1.41 -7.44 6.34
C ARG A 314 -1.37 -7.27 4.83
N LEU A 315 -0.56 -8.07 4.12
CA LEU A 315 -0.43 -7.98 2.67
C LEU A 315 -1.75 -8.26 1.95
N PHE A 316 -2.45 -9.32 2.33
CA PHE A 316 -3.73 -9.67 1.71
C PHE A 316 -4.81 -8.62 2.01
N SER A 317 -4.83 -8.09 3.23
CA SER A 317 -5.76 -7.02 3.60
C SER A 317 -5.54 -5.75 2.78
N ILE A 318 -4.28 -5.33 2.58
CA ILE A 318 -3.94 -4.17 1.73
C ILE A 318 -4.35 -4.45 0.27
N ALA A 319 -4.01 -5.61 -0.28
CA ALA A 319 -4.35 -5.97 -1.66
C ALA A 319 -5.87 -6.03 -1.88
N ILE A 320 -6.63 -6.60 -0.94
CA ILE A 320 -8.11 -6.64 -0.96
C ILE A 320 -8.69 -5.22 -0.89
N ASP A 321 -8.18 -4.36 0.00
CA ASP A 321 -8.67 -2.98 0.14
C ASP A 321 -8.43 -2.17 -1.14
N ILE A 322 -7.22 -2.24 -1.74
CA ILE A 322 -6.93 -1.57 -3.01
C ILE A 322 -7.84 -2.11 -4.12
N ALA A 323 -8.01 -3.43 -4.22
CA ALA A 323 -8.88 -4.06 -5.21
C ALA A 323 -10.34 -3.62 -5.05
N TYR A 324 -10.85 -3.56 -3.81
CA TYR A 324 -12.21 -3.07 -3.57
C TYR A 324 -12.39 -1.59 -3.90
N ARG A 325 -11.45 -0.73 -3.51
CA ARG A 325 -11.47 0.69 -3.90
C ARG A 325 -11.51 0.83 -5.41
N SER A 326 -10.65 0.08 -6.12
CA SER A 326 -10.63 0.04 -7.58
C SER A 326 -11.99 -0.38 -8.14
N TYR A 327 -12.58 -1.47 -7.65
CA TYR A 327 -13.85 -1.98 -8.12
C TYR A 327 -15.01 -1.00 -7.86
N ILE A 328 -15.10 -0.42 -6.66
CA ILE A 328 -16.19 0.52 -6.32
C ILE A 328 -16.06 1.82 -7.12
N LEU A 329 -14.84 2.34 -7.30
CA LEU A 329 -14.60 3.57 -8.05
C LEU A 329 -14.76 3.39 -9.57
N ASN A 330 -14.29 2.27 -10.12
CA ASN A 330 -14.08 2.10 -11.56
C ASN A 330 -14.55 0.75 -12.12
N GLN A 331 -15.13 -0.11 -11.29
CA GLN A 331 -15.55 -1.47 -11.63
C GLN A 331 -14.36 -2.31 -12.14
N SER A 332 -14.40 -2.79 -13.38
CA SER A 332 -13.36 -3.67 -13.95
C SER A 332 -12.22 -2.93 -14.65
N VAL A 333 -12.22 -1.60 -14.64
CA VAL A 333 -11.15 -0.80 -15.26
C VAL A 333 -9.96 -0.69 -14.33
N GLU A 334 -8.74 -0.80 -14.86
CA GLU A 334 -7.53 -0.55 -14.08
C GLU A 334 -7.48 0.91 -13.64
N SER A 335 -7.29 1.09 -12.35
CA SER A 335 -7.40 2.41 -11.73
C SER A 335 -6.05 3.02 -11.50
N SER A 336 -5.89 4.28 -11.91
CA SER A 336 -4.77 5.12 -11.50
C SER A 336 -5.01 5.70 -10.09
N GLY A 337 -3.97 6.23 -9.48
CA GLY A 337 -4.12 6.87 -8.17
C GLY A 337 -2.85 6.85 -7.33
N VAL A 338 -3.00 7.18 -6.05
CA VAL A 338 -1.90 7.23 -5.10
C VAL A 338 -2.18 6.35 -3.89
N VAL A 339 -1.25 5.46 -3.60
CA VAL A 339 -1.29 4.57 -2.44
C VAL A 339 -0.10 4.86 -1.55
N VAL A 340 -0.36 5.06 -0.28
CA VAL A 340 0.66 5.32 0.74
C VAL A 340 0.68 4.18 1.74
N ILE A 341 1.86 3.57 1.96
CA ILE A 341 2.04 2.47 2.91
C ILE A 341 3.17 2.84 3.86
N ASP A 342 2.84 3.07 5.13
CA ASP A 342 3.85 3.29 6.17
C ASP A 342 4.37 1.93 6.66
N GLU A 343 5.70 1.78 6.74
CA GLU A 343 6.40 0.55 7.14
C GLU A 343 5.94 -0.70 6.35
N ILE A 344 6.19 -0.69 5.02
CA ILE A 344 5.77 -1.80 4.13
C ILE A 344 6.34 -3.16 4.55
N ASP A 345 7.49 -3.18 5.18
CA ASP A 345 8.23 -4.35 5.68
C ASP A 345 7.70 -4.91 7.00
N LEU A 346 6.78 -4.22 7.67
CA LEU A 346 6.34 -4.59 9.01
C LEU A 346 5.75 -6.00 9.06
N HIS A 347 6.26 -6.84 9.97
CA HIS A 347 5.90 -8.25 10.18
C HIS A 347 6.21 -9.19 9.02
N LEU A 348 6.96 -8.75 8.02
CA LEU A 348 7.33 -9.60 6.89
C LEU A 348 8.60 -10.43 7.20
N HIS A 349 8.65 -11.60 6.61
CA HIS A 349 9.90 -12.35 6.53
C HIS A 349 10.83 -11.70 5.48
N PRO A 350 12.15 -11.62 5.67
CA PRO A 350 13.06 -10.98 4.72
C PRO A 350 12.90 -11.39 3.26
N ALA A 351 12.54 -12.65 2.99
CA ALA A 351 12.28 -13.10 1.63
C ALA A 351 10.99 -12.51 1.01
N LEU A 352 10.03 -12.04 1.82
CA LEU A 352 8.86 -11.30 1.34
C LEU A 352 9.18 -9.82 1.15
N GLU A 353 10.00 -9.25 2.03
CA GLU A 353 10.45 -7.86 1.90
C GLU A 353 11.12 -7.58 0.54
N GLN A 354 11.86 -8.58 0.01
CA GLN A 354 12.53 -8.48 -1.30
C GLN A 354 11.57 -8.26 -2.48
N VAL A 355 10.36 -8.75 -2.39
CA VAL A 355 9.43 -8.80 -3.53
C VAL A 355 8.13 -8.02 -3.32
N VAL A 356 7.80 -7.62 -2.10
CA VAL A 356 6.49 -7.07 -1.75
C VAL A 356 6.14 -5.81 -2.53
N LEU A 357 7.06 -4.85 -2.65
CA LEU A 357 6.80 -3.60 -3.37
C LEU A 357 6.62 -3.86 -4.86
N ASN A 358 7.45 -4.71 -5.45
CA ASN A 358 7.32 -5.11 -6.84
C ASN A 358 5.98 -5.85 -7.08
N ALA A 359 5.56 -6.72 -6.15
CA ALA A 359 4.27 -7.41 -6.25
C ALA A 359 3.08 -6.43 -6.27
N PHE A 360 3.11 -5.37 -5.45
CA PHE A 360 2.09 -4.32 -5.51
C PHE A 360 2.12 -3.55 -6.83
N MET A 361 3.30 -3.16 -7.32
CA MET A 361 3.44 -2.43 -8.59
C MET A 361 3.01 -3.25 -9.81
N GLU A 362 3.29 -4.55 -9.83
CA GLU A 362 2.89 -5.45 -10.93
C GLU A 362 1.37 -5.75 -10.89
N THR A 363 0.79 -5.86 -9.69
CA THR A 363 -0.65 -6.11 -9.52
C THR A 363 -1.50 -4.87 -9.84
N PHE A 364 -0.96 -3.68 -9.53
CA PHE A 364 -1.63 -2.39 -9.69
C PHE A 364 -0.74 -1.40 -10.47
N PRO A 365 -0.48 -1.64 -11.75
CA PRO A 365 0.59 -0.96 -12.51
C PRO A 365 0.35 0.53 -12.75
N GLN A 366 -0.90 1.00 -12.60
CA GLN A 366 -1.28 2.41 -12.79
C GLN A 366 -1.22 3.23 -11.50
N LEU A 367 -0.87 2.62 -10.36
CA LEU A 367 -0.79 3.31 -9.08
C LEU A 367 0.60 3.87 -8.83
N GLN A 368 0.66 5.06 -8.25
CA GLN A 368 1.86 5.63 -7.65
C GLN A 368 1.92 5.23 -6.17
N PHE A 369 3.02 4.63 -5.77
CA PHE A 369 3.26 4.19 -4.39
C PHE A 369 4.21 5.12 -3.66
N PHE A 370 3.82 5.54 -2.45
CA PHE A 370 4.69 6.13 -1.46
C PHE A 370 4.83 5.14 -0.31
N VAL A 371 6.02 4.66 -0.07
CA VAL A 371 6.24 3.67 0.99
C VAL A 371 7.36 4.11 1.92
N SER A 372 7.18 3.95 3.22
CA SER A 372 8.30 4.02 4.15
C SER A 372 8.81 2.62 4.46
N THR A 373 10.10 2.50 4.74
CA THR A 373 10.71 1.23 5.13
C THR A 373 11.99 1.44 5.93
N HIS A 374 12.28 0.47 6.78
CA HIS A 374 13.57 0.28 7.44
C HIS A 374 14.31 -0.96 6.90
N SER A 375 13.75 -1.65 5.89
CA SER A 375 14.30 -2.89 5.34
C SER A 375 15.30 -2.63 4.21
N VAL A 376 16.51 -3.14 4.40
CA VAL A 376 17.51 -3.22 3.33
C VAL A 376 17.03 -4.10 2.17
N SER A 377 16.27 -5.15 2.49
CA SER A 377 15.75 -6.08 1.50
C SER A 377 14.80 -5.39 0.50
N VAL A 378 13.95 -4.45 0.95
CA VAL A 378 13.11 -3.65 0.07
C VAL A 378 13.96 -2.76 -0.84
N ILE A 379 14.95 -2.08 -0.25
CA ILE A 379 15.78 -1.08 -0.94
C ILE A 379 16.66 -1.72 -2.02
N SER A 380 17.32 -2.85 -1.69
CA SER A 380 18.27 -3.53 -2.59
C SER A 380 17.60 -4.36 -3.69
N ASN A 381 16.27 -4.46 -3.69
CA ASN A 381 15.51 -5.21 -4.69
C ASN A 381 14.57 -4.31 -5.52
N LEU A 382 14.63 -2.98 -5.34
CA LEU A 382 13.92 -2.02 -6.17
C LEU A 382 14.82 -1.53 -7.30
N ASP A 383 14.37 -1.70 -8.54
CA ASP A 383 15.05 -1.12 -9.69
C ASP A 383 14.73 0.38 -9.80
N THR A 384 15.73 1.21 -9.58
CA THR A 384 15.66 2.67 -9.74
C THR A 384 16.51 3.18 -10.90
N SER A 385 16.80 2.30 -11.89
CA SER A 385 17.53 2.67 -13.09
C SER A 385 16.80 3.75 -13.88
N LYS A 386 17.58 4.52 -14.65
CA LYS A 386 17.01 5.49 -15.57
C LYS A 386 16.72 4.81 -16.91
N THR A 387 15.52 5.00 -17.42
CA THR A 387 15.16 4.61 -18.79
C THR A 387 15.29 5.81 -19.72
N SER A 388 16.03 5.63 -20.81
CA SER A 388 16.12 6.65 -21.88
C SER A 388 14.92 6.51 -22.79
N THR A 389 13.90 7.33 -22.58
CA THR A 389 12.78 7.51 -23.50
C THR A 389 12.78 8.94 -24.02
N ASP A 390 12.71 9.12 -25.32
CA ASP A 390 12.63 10.44 -25.99
C ASP A 390 13.81 11.41 -25.68
N GLY A 391 15.01 10.87 -25.39
CA GLY A 391 16.21 11.68 -25.15
C GLY A 391 16.29 12.31 -23.76
N ALA A 392 15.35 11.97 -22.83
CA ALA A 392 15.41 12.35 -21.44
C ALA A 392 15.56 11.12 -20.54
N ASP A 393 16.54 11.15 -19.64
CA ASP A 393 16.72 10.14 -18.60
C ASP A 393 15.61 10.29 -17.54
N LYS A 394 14.61 9.41 -17.56
CA LYS A 394 13.52 9.39 -16.57
C LYS A 394 13.63 8.17 -15.67
N ARG A 395 13.35 8.35 -14.40
CA ARG A 395 13.18 7.24 -13.44
C ARG A 395 11.70 6.97 -13.20
N GLU A 396 11.33 5.70 -13.13
CA GLU A 396 9.99 5.31 -12.72
C GLU A 396 9.89 5.14 -11.20
N ASN A 397 10.99 4.74 -10.55
CA ASN A 397 11.11 4.51 -9.12
C ASN A 397 12.28 5.27 -8.53
N GLN A 398 12.20 5.60 -7.24
CA GLN A 398 13.30 6.22 -6.51
C GLN A 398 13.30 5.87 -5.03
N ILE A 399 14.47 6.01 -4.42
CA ILE A 399 14.68 5.89 -2.97
C ILE A 399 15.12 7.26 -2.46
N LEU A 400 14.41 7.78 -1.49
CA LEU A 400 14.58 9.09 -0.89
C LEU A 400 15.07 8.95 0.54
N VAL A 401 16.31 9.37 0.81
CA VAL A 401 16.87 9.43 2.17
C VAL A 401 16.48 10.76 2.79
N MET A 402 15.82 10.67 3.93
CA MET A 402 15.45 11.84 4.73
C MET A 402 16.44 11.99 5.89
N ASN A 403 17.12 13.12 5.95
CA ASN A 403 18.10 13.45 6.98
C ASN A 403 17.59 14.57 7.91
N ILE A 404 18.08 14.57 9.14
CA ILE A 404 17.73 15.59 10.12
C ILE A 404 18.31 16.95 9.70
N GLY A 405 17.45 17.97 9.63
CA GLY A 405 17.85 19.34 9.30
C GLY A 405 17.99 19.65 7.81
N GLU A 406 17.83 18.69 6.94
CA GLU A 406 17.82 18.91 5.49
C GLU A 406 16.46 19.38 5.01
N GLU A 407 16.45 20.26 4.01
CA GLU A 407 15.22 20.83 3.41
C GLU A 407 14.72 20.04 2.19
N GLN A 408 15.43 19.01 1.79
CA GLN A 408 15.07 18.10 0.67
C GLN A 408 15.68 16.71 0.90
N PRO A 409 15.04 15.66 0.36
CA PRO A 409 15.57 14.32 0.46
C PRO A 409 16.75 14.13 -0.50
N GLN A 410 17.68 13.29 -0.11
CA GLN A 410 18.72 12.80 -1.00
C GLN A 410 18.19 11.64 -1.84
N VAL A 411 18.28 11.72 -3.16
CA VAL A 411 17.93 10.62 -4.05
C VAL A 411 19.10 9.66 -4.15
N LEU A 412 18.88 8.39 -3.83
CA LEU A 412 19.91 7.36 -3.93
C LEU A 412 20.17 6.91 -5.38
N PRO A 413 21.39 6.41 -5.66
CA PRO A 413 21.66 5.69 -6.91
C PRO A 413 20.83 4.39 -6.96
N ASN A 414 20.87 3.70 -8.10
CA ASN A 414 20.29 2.36 -8.18
C ASN A 414 21.07 1.38 -7.29
N LEU A 415 20.39 0.78 -6.34
CA LEU A 415 20.96 -0.16 -5.37
C LEU A 415 20.59 -1.63 -5.67
N LEU A 416 19.96 -1.89 -6.81
CA LEU A 416 19.54 -3.24 -7.20
C LEU A 416 20.73 -4.20 -7.21
N GLY A 417 20.68 -5.24 -6.39
CA GLY A 417 21.73 -6.25 -6.28
C GLY A 417 22.97 -5.84 -5.48
N VAL A 418 22.97 -4.67 -4.83
CA VAL A 418 24.04 -4.27 -3.92
C VAL A 418 23.97 -5.10 -2.64
N ASP A 419 25.13 -5.50 -2.10
CA ASP A 419 25.22 -6.25 -0.85
C ASP A 419 24.53 -5.53 0.31
N TYR A 420 23.76 -6.26 1.10
CA TYR A 420 22.94 -5.69 2.19
C TYR A 420 23.78 -4.99 3.26
N ASN A 421 24.95 -5.51 3.60
CA ASN A 421 25.84 -4.88 4.58
C ASN A 421 26.42 -3.56 4.06
N ALA A 422 26.67 -3.47 2.74
CA ALA A 422 27.09 -2.23 2.11
C ALA A 422 25.96 -1.18 2.17
N VAL A 423 24.73 -1.57 1.87
CA VAL A 423 23.56 -0.66 1.95
C VAL A 423 23.33 -0.18 3.39
N LEU A 424 23.38 -1.09 4.38
CA LEU A 424 23.26 -0.74 5.80
C LEU A 424 24.27 0.31 6.23
N ARG A 425 25.54 0.09 5.89
CA ARG A 425 26.65 0.95 6.31
C ARG A 425 26.66 2.29 5.58
N ASP A 426 26.47 2.26 4.24
CA ASP A 426 26.78 3.41 3.38
C ASP A 426 25.56 4.33 3.19
N PHE A 427 24.34 3.80 3.37
CA PHE A 427 23.10 4.54 3.09
C PHE A 427 22.10 4.57 4.26
N MET A 428 22.21 3.64 5.22
CA MET A 428 21.30 3.60 6.38
C MET A 428 22.00 3.97 7.69
N ASP A 429 23.28 4.30 7.64
CA ASP A 429 24.11 4.69 8.78
C ASP A 429 23.97 3.68 9.95
N THR A 430 23.91 2.41 9.60
CA THR A 430 23.73 1.32 10.54
C THR A 430 24.96 0.40 10.47
N PRO A 431 25.66 0.18 11.59
CA PRO A 431 26.82 -0.71 11.59
C PRO A 431 26.37 -2.14 11.22
N SER A 432 27.10 -2.75 10.28
CA SER A 432 26.83 -4.13 9.81
C SER A 432 27.16 -5.20 10.88
N ARG A 433 27.83 -4.81 11.97
CA ARG A 433 28.23 -5.67 13.09
C ARG A 433 28.10 -4.94 14.42
N ASN A 434 28.19 -5.69 15.52
CA ASN A 434 28.33 -5.10 16.84
C ASN A 434 29.54 -4.17 16.85
N GLU A 435 29.35 -2.91 17.22
CA GLU A 435 30.33 -1.83 17.11
C GLU A 435 31.53 -2.06 18.05
N GLU A 436 31.27 -2.58 19.26
CA GLU A 436 32.32 -2.93 20.22
C GLU A 436 33.22 -4.05 19.69
N LEU A 437 32.62 -5.11 19.13
CA LEU A 437 33.36 -6.20 18.49
C LEU A 437 34.19 -5.70 17.30
N LYS A 438 33.66 -4.84 16.48
CA LYS A 438 34.37 -4.25 15.33
C LYS A 438 35.56 -3.44 15.78
N ASN A 439 35.39 -2.59 16.79
CA ASN A 439 36.49 -1.80 17.33
C ASN A 439 37.63 -2.71 17.92
N LEU A 440 37.24 -3.77 18.60
CA LEU A 440 38.21 -4.75 19.11
C LEU A 440 38.89 -5.52 17.95
N GLU A 441 38.19 -5.91 16.90
CA GLU A 441 38.76 -6.54 15.72
C GLU A 441 39.77 -5.60 15.02
N ASP A 442 39.41 -4.34 14.81
CA ASP A 442 40.27 -3.35 14.16
C ASP A 442 41.56 -3.10 14.99
N LEU A 443 41.46 -3.04 16.32
CA LEU A 443 42.59 -2.95 17.21
C LEU A 443 43.46 -4.24 17.17
N TYR A 444 42.82 -5.40 17.14
CA TYR A 444 43.49 -6.69 17.07
C TYR A 444 44.36 -6.80 15.80
N TYR A 445 43.77 -6.50 14.62
CA TYR A 445 44.51 -6.54 13.36
C TYR A 445 45.60 -5.44 13.28
N SER A 446 45.34 -4.27 13.85
CA SER A 446 46.34 -3.20 13.92
C SER A 446 47.55 -3.62 14.73
N TYR A 447 47.37 -4.25 15.90
CA TYR A 447 48.48 -4.76 16.70
C TYR A 447 49.21 -5.95 16.04
N LEU A 448 48.48 -6.82 15.32
CA LEU A 448 49.11 -7.88 14.53
C LEU A 448 50.00 -7.30 13.42
N SER A 449 49.52 -6.29 12.69
CA SER A 449 50.29 -5.63 11.62
C SER A 449 51.53 -4.91 12.11
N MET A 450 51.59 -4.53 13.40
CA MET A 450 52.73 -3.90 14.07
C MET A 450 53.65 -4.92 14.79
N ASP A 451 53.37 -6.22 14.65
CA ASP A 451 54.07 -7.33 15.36
C ASP A 451 54.05 -7.20 16.91
N LEU A 452 53.01 -6.55 17.45
CA LEU A 452 52.80 -6.35 18.89
C LEU A 452 52.03 -7.55 19.48
N LYS A 453 52.73 -8.68 19.70
CA LYS A 453 52.10 -9.97 20.07
C LYS A 453 51.37 -9.95 21.42
N ASN A 454 51.93 -9.27 22.42
CA ASN A 454 51.33 -9.22 23.76
C ASN A 454 50.03 -8.39 23.77
N GLU A 455 50.06 -7.27 23.07
CA GLU A 455 48.91 -6.36 22.92
C GLU A 455 47.79 -7.03 22.09
N SER A 456 48.11 -7.65 20.97
CA SER A 456 47.18 -8.39 20.15
C SER A 456 46.49 -9.52 20.91
N GLN A 457 47.29 -10.30 21.71
CA GLN A 457 46.73 -11.36 22.54
C GLN A 457 45.78 -10.82 23.63
N THR A 458 46.08 -9.63 24.18
CA THR A 458 45.23 -8.99 25.18
C THR A 458 43.89 -8.63 24.56
N ILE A 459 43.88 -8.01 23.38
CA ILE A 459 42.63 -7.68 22.65
C ILE A 459 41.87 -8.94 22.23
N TYR A 460 42.57 -9.98 21.77
CA TYR A 460 41.93 -11.25 21.43
C TYR A 460 41.23 -11.89 22.66
N ASN A 461 41.81 -11.79 23.85
CA ASN A 461 41.16 -12.24 25.07
C ASN A 461 39.93 -11.42 25.42
N GLN A 462 39.91 -10.10 25.11
CA GLN A 462 38.71 -9.27 25.26
C GLN A 462 37.60 -9.68 24.24
N ILE A 463 38.00 -9.98 23.00
CA ILE A 463 37.06 -10.53 22.00
C ILE A 463 36.47 -11.85 22.50
N LEU A 464 37.27 -12.77 23.00
CA LEU A 464 36.81 -14.04 23.57
C LEU A 464 35.85 -13.85 24.76
N ALA A 465 36.11 -12.84 25.60
CA ALA A 465 35.25 -12.53 26.73
C ALA A 465 33.92 -11.96 26.28
N LEU A 466 33.91 -11.19 25.17
CA LEU A 466 32.70 -10.56 24.61
C LEU A 466 31.79 -11.57 23.88
N VAL A 467 32.38 -12.44 23.04
CA VAL A 467 31.59 -13.29 22.13
C VAL A 467 31.47 -14.76 22.61
N GLY A 468 32.30 -15.21 23.56
CA GLY A 468 32.38 -16.60 23.98
C GLY A 468 33.27 -17.44 23.07
N LYS A 469 33.78 -18.60 23.62
CA LYS A 469 34.78 -19.44 22.95
C LYS A 469 34.26 -20.22 21.74
N ASP A 470 32.95 -20.40 21.63
CA ASP A 470 32.22 -21.18 20.59
C ASP A 470 31.57 -20.28 19.52
N ALA A 471 31.87 -18.99 19.53
CA ALA A 471 31.29 -18.06 18.57
C ALA A 471 31.86 -18.25 17.15
N LYS A 472 31.01 -18.44 16.15
CA LYS A 472 31.41 -18.59 14.73
C LYS A 472 32.27 -17.44 14.22
N VAL A 473 32.09 -16.24 14.75
CA VAL A 473 32.87 -15.06 14.36
C VAL A 473 34.36 -15.23 14.62
N LEU A 474 34.75 -16.05 15.60
CA LEU A 474 36.16 -16.33 15.92
C LEU A 474 36.90 -17.02 14.77
N GLU A 475 36.22 -17.92 14.05
CA GLU A 475 36.82 -18.58 12.87
C GLU A 475 37.14 -17.53 11.78
N THR A 476 36.27 -16.58 11.58
CA THR A 476 36.47 -15.49 10.63
C THR A 476 37.63 -14.59 11.05
N ILE A 477 37.69 -14.21 12.34
CA ILE A 477 38.77 -13.39 12.92
C ILE A 477 40.10 -14.08 12.79
N GLN A 478 40.18 -15.37 13.15
CA GLN A 478 41.41 -16.14 13.07
C GLN A 478 41.89 -16.36 11.63
N ASN A 479 40.96 -16.60 10.70
CA ASN A 479 41.33 -16.75 9.29
C ASN A 479 41.89 -15.45 8.70
N LYS A 480 41.31 -14.32 9.06
CA LYS A 480 41.79 -13.02 8.63
C LYS A 480 43.11 -12.65 9.32
N ALA A 481 43.30 -13.03 10.58
CA ALA A 481 44.54 -12.80 11.30
C ALA A 481 45.77 -13.43 10.61
N LYS A 482 45.60 -14.61 9.97
CA LYS A 482 46.65 -15.28 9.20
C LYS A 482 47.22 -14.43 8.05
N GLU A 483 46.42 -13.54 7.50
CA GLU A 483 46.83 -12.61 6.43
C GLU A 483 47.85 -11.58 6.95
N TYR A 484 47.81 -11.26 8.24
CA TYR A 484 48.69 -10.29 8.90
C TYR A 484 49.93 -10.94 9.52
N GLU A 485 49.94 -12.26 9.69
CA GLU A 485 51.09 -13.03 10.24
C GLU A 485 52.12 -13.45 9.16
N VAL A 486 51.81 -13.26 7.88
CA VAL A 486 52.64 -13.71 6.73
C VAL A 486 53.66 -12.63 6.30
N HIS A 487 53.77 -11.54 7.04
CA HIS A 487 54.80 -10.53 6.85
C HIS A 487 55.62 -10.36 8.12
#